data_bdfa912fc5bae9091276cea79763a6a0
#
_entry.id   bdfa912fc5bae9091276cea79763a6a0
#
_cell.length_a   1.000
_cell.length_b   1.000
_cell.length_c   1.000
_cell.angle_alpha   90.00
_cell.angle_beta   90.00
_cell.angle_gamma   90.00
#
_symmetry.space_group_name_H-M   'P 1'
#
loop_
_entity.id
_entity.type
_entity.pdbx_description
1 polymer ?
#
loop_
_entity_poly.entity_id
_entity_poly.type
_entity_poly.pdbx_seq_one_letter_code
_entity_poly.pdbx_strand_id
1 'polypeptide(L)'
;MTPLWDDYLDKAFRDRAPRLVVNNDGKEMLLIEEKILGSHQGMGGIGGVGARQGKVQASTMTYSEGRPGGFDPHKRIPDMDLDGIDAVFLYPSMGLFAGSVQDPPLAAAMCRVQPLARRLLQALPRPAV
;
A
#
# COMPACT_ATOMS: atom_id res chain seq x y z
N MET A 1 1.22 -2.26 -8.70
CA MET A 1 1.60 -1.52 -7.55
C MET A 1 2.63 -0.55 -8.05
N THR A 2 2.62 0.49 -8.51
CA THR A 2 2.45 1.67 -7.76
C THR A 2 2.70 2.87 -8.67
N PRO A 3 1.68 3.34 -9.32
CA PRO A 3 1.76 4.66 -9.95
C PRO A 3 2.34 5.70 -8.98
N LEU A 4 2.13 5.49 -7.65
CA LEU A 4 2.54 6.44 -6.62
C LEU A 4 4.04 6.72 -6.60
N TRP A 5 4.87 5.68 -6.65
CA TRP A 5 6.33 5.85 -6.66
C TRP A 5 6.82 6.35 -8.01
N ASP A 6 6.24 5.84 -9.09
CA ASP A 6 6.61 6.23 -10.45
C ASP A 6 6.24 7.69 -10.74
N ASP A 7 5.09 8.14 -10.22
CA ASP A 7 4.59 9.49 -10.45
C ASP A 7 5.22 10.53 -9.52
N TYR A 8 5.42 10.19 -8.25
CA TYR A 8 5.71 11.19 -7.21
C TYR A 8 7.06 11.05 -6.52
N LEU A 9 7.74 9.90 -6.64
CA LEU A 9 9.09 9.78 -6.11
C LEU A 9 10.09 10.44 -7.04
N ASP A 10 11.08 11.12 -6.46
CA ASP A 10 12.19 11.70 -7.20
C ASP A 10 12.85 10.64 -8.10
N LYS A 11 13.10 11.00 -9.36
CA LYS A 11 13.66 10.10 -10.39
C LYS A 11 14.94 9.41 -9.93
N ALA A 12 15.77 10.11 -9.15
CA ALA A 12 17.02 9.57 -8.62
C ALA A 12 16.84 8.35 -7.70
N PHE A 13 15.63 8.14 -7.17
CA PHE A 13 15.34 7.06 -6.20
C PHE A 13 14.39 5.99 -6.72
N ARG A 14 13.84 6.15 -7.93
CA ARG A 14 12.80 5.25 -8.47
C ARG A 14 13.27 3.80 -8.59
N ASP A 15 14.50 3.58 -8.97
CA ASP A 15 15.08 2.23 -9.12
C ASP A 15 15.17 1.48 -7.78
N ARG A 16 15.22 2.24 -6.68
CA ARG A 16 15.29 1.72 -5.31
C ARG A 16 13.97 1.84 -4.54
N ALA A 17 12.91 2.30 -5.23
CA ALA A 17 11.59 2.41 -4.63
C ALA A 17 11.08 1.05 -4.13
N PRO A 18 10.25 1.05 -3.08
CA PRO A 18 9.61 -0.18 -2.62
C PRO A 18 8.84 -0.84 -3.76
N ARG A 19 9.08 -2.12 -3.98
CA ARG A 19 8.40 -2.89 -5.03
C ARG A 19 8.04 -4.29 -4.55
N LEU A 20 6.96 -4.81 -5.09
CA LEU A 20 6.59 -6.20 -4.85
C LEU A 20 7.35 -7.11 -5.81
N VAL A 21 7.92 -8.16 -5.27
CA VAL A 21 8.64 -9.20 -6.01
C VAL A 21 8.08 -10.56 -5.60
N VAL A 22 8.12 -11.51 -6.52
CA VAL A 22 7.72 -12.89 -6.22
C VAL A 22 8.97 -13.68 -5.86
N ASN A 23 8.95 -14.34 -4.70
CA ASN A 23 10.05 -15.20 -4.27
C ASN A 23 10.02 -16.58 -4.97
N ASN A 24 11.00 -17.43 -4.68
CA ASN A 24 11.11 -18.77 -5.28
C ASN A 24 9.93 -19.69 -4.92
N ASP A 25 9.21 -19.41 -3.83
CA ASP A 25 8.03 -20.14 -3.40
C ASP A 25 6.73 -19.61 -4.02
N GLY A 26 6.83 -18.67 -4.95
CA GLY A 26 5.67 -18.03 -5.59
C GLY A 26 4.94 -17.01 -4.72
N LYS A 27 5.52 -16.60 -3.60
CA LYS A 27 4.92 -15.63 -2.67
C LYS A 27 5.36 -14.22 -3.00
N GLU A 28 4.40 -13.29 -2.94
CA GLU A 28 4.67 -11.87 -3.13
C GLU A 28 5.33 -11.28 -1.88
N MET A 29 6.48 -10.65 -2.04
CA MET A 29 7.29 -10.06 -0.99
C MET A 29 7.56 -8.59 -1.29
N LEU A 30 7.77 -7.78 -0.25
CA LEU A 30 8.18 -6.40 -0.40
C LEU A 30 9.70 -6.30 -0.45
N LEU A 31 10.23 -5.73 -1.54
CA LEU A 31 11.63 -5.42 -1.70
C LEU A 31 11.87 -3.92 -1.48
N ILE A 32 12.79 -3.58 -0.58
CA ILE A 32 13.27 -2.20 -0.35
C ILE A 32 14.79 -2.25 -0.20
N GLU A 33 15.52 -1.42 -0.95
CA GLU A 33 16.99 -1.38 -0.92
C GLU A 33 17.64 -2.78 -1.00
N GLU A 34 17.18 -3.60 -1.94
CA GLU A 34 17.67 -4.96 -2.13
C GLU A 34 17.40 -5.93 -0.95
N LYS A 35 16.70 -5.47 0.07
CA LYS A 35 16.26 -6.30 1.20
C LYS A 35 14.81 -6.70 1.03
N ILE A 36 14.55 -7.99 1.16
CA ILE A 36 13.20 -8.52 1.24
C ILE A 36 12.66 -8.26 2.65
N LEU A 37 11.60 -7.49 2.74
CA LEU A 37 10.88 -7.22 3.97
C LEU A 37 9.54 -7.96 3.97
N GLY A 38 9.14 -8.39 5.13
CA GLY A 38 7.88 -9.11 5.33
C GLY A 38 8.07 -10.48 5.92
N SER A 39 6.96 -11.08 6.32
CA SER A 39 6.96 -12.45 6.82
C SER A 39 7.06 -13.44 5.66
N HIS A 40 7.51 -14.65 5.93
CA HIS A 40 7.46 -15.77 4.99
C HIS A 40 6.03 -16.11 4.49
N GLN A 41 5.03 -15.38 5.01
CA GLN A 41 3.62 -15.58 4.67
C GLN A 41 3.15 -14.78 3.44
N GLY A 42 4.01 -13.90 2.87
CA GLY A 42 3.65 -13.09 1.72
C GLY A 42 2.85 -11.82 2.07
N MET A 43 2.47 -11.05 1.07
CA MET A 43 1.86 -9.72 1.20
C MET A 43 0.32 -9.74 1.16
N GLY A 44 -0.31 -10.86 0.83
CA GLY A 44 -1.78 -10.95 0.71
C GLY A 44 -2.53 -10.61 2.00
N GLY A 45 -1.95 -10.91 3.17
CA GLY A 45 -2.53 -10.54 4.47
C GLY A 45 -2.62 -9.05 4.71
N ILE A 46 -1.68 -8.26 4.17
CA ILE A 46 -1.70 -6.80 4.24
C ILE A 46 -2.81 -6.23 3.35
N GLY A 47 -3.06 -6.87 2.21
CA GLY A 47 -4.16 -6.49 1.31
C GLY A 47 -5.56 -6.84 1.86
N GLY A 48 -5.64 -7.59 2.96
CA GLY A 48 -6.92 -8.01 3.55
C GLY A 48 -7.74 -8.92 2.65
N VAL A 49 -7.08 -9.64 1.74
CA VAL A 49 -7.74 -10.49 0.75
C VAL A 49 -8.53 -11.59 1.45
N GLY A 50 -9.78 -11.73 1.08
CA GLY A 50 -10.66 -12.78 1.61
C GLY A 50 -11.11 -12.57 3.06
N ALA A 51 -10.83 -11.43 3.70
CA ALA A 51 -11.19 -11.15 5.09
C ALA A 51 -12.71 -11.32 5.35
N ARG A 52 -13.57 -10.88 4.43
CA ARG A 52 -15.04 -11.06 4.53
C ARG A 52 -15.49 -12.51 4.48
N GLN A 53 -14.73 -13.36 3.83
CA GLN A 53 -15.07 -14.78 3.67
C GLN A 53 -14.46 -15.65 4.77
N GLY A 54 -13.76 -15.05 5.74
CA GLY A 54 -12.99 -15.76 6.74
C GLY A 54 -11.83 -16.59 6.18
N LYS A 55 -11.48 -16.36 4.91
CA LYS A 55 -10.47 -17.11 4.16
C LYS A 55 -9.26 -16.23 3.82
N VAL A 56 -8.64 -15.62 4.82
CA VAL A 56 -7.38 -14.91 4.60
C VAL A 56 -6.27 -15.93 4.43
N GLN A 57 -5.87 -16.17 3.19
CA GLN A 57 -4.72 -17.00 2.85
C GLN A 57 -3.58 -16.10 2.38
N ALA A 58 -2.96 -15.40 3.31
CA ALA A 58 -1.87 -14.47 3.04
C ALA A 58 -0.72 -15.12 2.24
N SER A 59 -0.55 -16.42 2.37
CA SER A 59 0.55 -17.18 1.76
C SER A 59 0.39 -17.45 0.26
N THR A 60 -0.82 -17.36 -0.27
CA THR A 60 -1.11 -17.67 -1.68
C THR A 60 -1.70 -16.52 -2.46
N MET A 61 -2.02 -15.43 -1.80
CA MET A 61 -2.68 -14.28 -2.40
C MET A 61 -1.70 -13.11 -2.57
N THR A 62 -1.92 -12.34 -3.62
CA THR A 62 -1.14 -11.13 -3.89
C THR A 62 -1.77 -9.91 -3.23
N TYR A 63 -0.99 -8.86 -3.04
CA TYR A 63 -1.48 -7.59 -2.50
C TYR A 63 -2.55 -6.97 -3.39
N SER A 64 -2.45 -7.15 -4.71
CA SER A 64 -3.40 -6.61 -5.69
C SER A 64 -4.77 -7.29 -5.69
N GLU A 65 -4.88 -8.49 -5.11
CA GLU A 65 -6.17 -9.18 -4.92
C GLU A 65 -6.97 -8.63 -3.74
N GLY A 66 -6.40 -7.67 -3.00
CA GLY A 66 -7.12 -6.93 -1.96
C GLY A 66 -8.28 -6.13 -2.50
N ARG A 67 -9.16 -5.67 -1.60
CA ARG A 67 -10.32 -4.85 -2.00
C ARG A 67 -9.86 -3.60 -2.75
N PRO A 68 -10.55 -3.24 -3.85
CA PRO A 68 -10.21 -2.03 -4.62
C PRO A 68 -10.17 -0.75 -3.78
N GLY A 69 -11.01 -0.61 -2.76
CA GLY A 69 -10.98 0.51 -1.81
C GLY A 69 -9.69 0.62 -0.99
N GLY A 70 -8.83 -0.40 -1.00
CA GLY A 70 -7.49 -0.34 -0.42
C GLY A 70 -6.50 0.50 -1.25
N PHE A 71 -6.77 0.66 -2.55
CA PHE A 71 -5.86 1.29 -3.51
C PHE A 71 -6.47 2.50 -4.21
N ASP A 72 -7.78 2.46 -4.46
CA ASP A 72 -8.54 3.48 -5.17
C ASP A 72 -9.43 4.24 -4.18
N PRO A 73 -9.19 5.54 -3.97
CA PRO A 73 -9.98 6.34 -3.05
C PRO A 73 -11.46 6.45 -3.47
N HIS A 74 -11.77 6.41 -4.78
CA HIS A 74 -13.16 6.43 -5.25
C HIS A 74 -13.91 5.14 -4.93
N LYS A 75 -13.20 4.01 -4.84
CA LYS A 75 -13.77 2.72 -4.42
C LYS A 75 -13.88 2.61 -2.90
N ARG A 76 -13.08 3.37 -2.17
CA ARG A 76 -13.14 3.39 -0.70
C ARG A 76 -14.45 3.96 -0.18
N ILE A 77 -15.00 5.01 -0.80
CA ILE A 77 -16.25 5.62 -0.35
C ILE A 77 -17.39 4.60 -0.33
N PRO A 78 -17.69 3.88 -1.43
CA PRO A 78 -18.71 2.82 -1.37
C PRO A 78 -18.42 1.71 -0.36
N ASP A 79 -17.14 1.40 -0.11
CA ASP A 79 -16.77 0.43 0.91
C ASP A 79 -17.09 0.92 2.33
N MET A 80 -16.86 2.20 2.60
CA MET A 80 -17.20 2.84 3.87
C MET A 80 -18.72 2.90 4.07
N ASP A 81 -19.48 3.28 3.04
CA ASP A 81 -20.95 3.31 3.07
C ASP A 81 -21.51 1.93 3.39
N LEU A 82 -20.95 0.89 2.77
CA LEU A 82 -21.37 -0.49 3.00
C LEU A 82 -21.10 -0.98 4.43
N ASP A 83 -20.01 -0.50 5.04
CA ASP A 83 -19.61 -0.86 6.39
C ASP A 83 -20.19 0.10 7.45
N GLY A 84 -20.94 1.16 7.04
CA GLY A 84 -21.54 2.16 7.94
C GLY A 84 -20.49 3.05 8.60
N ILE A 85 -19.40 3.38 7.89
CA ILE A 85 -18.29 4.18 8.41
C ILE A 85 -18.36 5.59 7.84
N ASP A 86 -18.65 6.60 8.67
CA ASP A 86 -18.71 8.01 8.27
C ASP A 86 -17.33 8.67 8.09
N ALA A 87 -16.33 8.23 8.85
CA ALA A 87 -14.98 8.78 8.81
C ALA A 87 -13.92 7.74 9.15
N VAL A 88 -12.73 7.87 8.54
CA VAL A 88 -11.62 6.95 8.77
C VAL A 88 -10.29 7.67 8.86
N PHE A 89 -9.43 7.23 9.79
CA PHE A 89 -8.02 7.59 9.80
C PHE A 89 -7.22 6.56 9.01
N LEU A 90 -6.54 7.00 7.95
CA LEU A 90 -5.74 6.13 7.11
C LEU A 90 -4.27 6.17 7.53
N TYR A 91 -3.76 5.01 7.88
CA TYR A 91 -2.34 4.79 8.11
C TYR A 91 -1.73 4.11 6.89
N PRO A 92 -0.59 4.59 6.37
CA PRO A 92 0.03 4.01 5.19
C PRO A 92 0.68 2.67 5.54
N SER A 93 0.04 1.55 5.21
CA SER A 93 0.56 0.20 5.51
C SER A 93 1.97 -0.01 4.96
N MET A 94 2.20 0.37 3.71
CA MET A 94 3.52 0.30 3.09
C MET A 94 4.49 1.37 3.61
N GLY A 95 3.97 2.48 4.11
CA GLY A 95 4.74 3.56 4.72
C GLY A 95 5.36 3.19 6.06
N LEU A 96 4.84 2.18 6.75
CA LEU A 96 5.42 1.64 7.97
C LEU A 96 6.85 1.12 7.75
N PHE A 97 7.15 0.66 6.54
CA PHE A 97 8.47 0.16 6.19
C PHE A 97 9.49 1.27 5.86
N ALA A 98 9.08 2.53 5.81
CA ALA A 98 10.02 3.65 5.57
C ALA A 98 11.11 3.72 6.66
N GLY A 99 10.79 3.32 7.89
CA GLY A 99 11.77 3.23 8.98
C GLY A 99 12.82 2.12 8.79
N SER A 100 12.62 1.20 7.86
CA SER A 100 13.60 0.14 7.54
C SER A 100 14.60 0.56 6.47
N VAL A 101 14.40 1.73 5.83
CA VAL A 101 15.29 2.28 4.80
C VAL A 101 16.56 2.79 5.44
N GLN A 102 17.70 2.32 4.97
CA GLN A 102 19.02 2.66 5.54
C GLN A 102 19.62 3.92 4.90
N ASP A 103 19.24 4.24 3.67
CA ASP A 103 19.64 5.47 2.99
C ASP A 103 18.77 6.66 3.42
N PRO A 104 19.27 7.62 4.20
CA PRO A 104 18.48 8.75 4.68
C PRO A 104 17.88 9.61 3.56
N PRO A 105 18.57 9.91 2.45
CA PRO A 105 17.99 10.58 1.30
C PRO A 105 16.77 9.87 0.71
N LEU A 106 16.85 8.54 0.53
CA LEU A 106 15.72 7.74 0.05
C LEU A 106 14.55 7.74 1.05
N ALA A 107 14.83 7.53 2.34
CA ALA A 107 13.82 7.58 3.39
C ALA A 107 13.08 8.93 3.39
N ALA A 108 13.82 10.03 3.32
CA ALA A 108 13.25 11.38 3.24
C ALA A 108 12.41 11.59 1.97
N ALA A 109 12.85 11.06 0.83
CA ALA A 109 12.11 11.14 -0.42
C ALA A 109 10.79 10.35 -0.33
N MET A 110 10.81 9.15 0.24
CA MET A 110 9.60 8.34 0.48
C MET A 110 8.63 9.03 1.43
N CYS A 111 9.12 9.65 2.51
CA CYS A 111 8.29 10.40 3.43
C CYS A 111 7.61 11.61 2.77
N ARG A 112 8.23 12.24 1.78
CA ARG A 112 7.61 13.35 1.03
C ARG A 112 6.46 12.90 0.13
N VAL A 113 6.48 11.67 -0.36
CA VAL A 113 5.39 11.12 -1.21
C VAL A 113 4.11 10.90 -0.41
N GLN A 114 4.20 10.48 0.84
CA GLN A 114 3.04 10.18 1.69
C GLN A 114 2.07 11.36 1.90
N PRO A 115 2.53 12.59 2.26
CA PRO A 115 1.63 13.75 2.38
C PRO A 115 0.95 14.12 1.07
N LEU A 116 1.59 13.86 -0.06
CA LEU A 116 1.00 14.12 -1.38
C LEU A 116 -0.15 13.17 -1.67
N ALA A 117 0.03 11.88 -1.40
CA ALA A 117 -1.06 10.89 -1.48
C ALA A 117 -2.24 11.27 -0.58
N ARG A 118 -1.97 11.75 0.63
CA ARG A 118 -3.00 12.24 1.55
C ARG A 118 -3.77 13.43 0.98
N ARG A 119 -3.10 14.39 0.34
CA ARG A 119 -3.76 15.53 -0.31
C ARG A 119 -4.68 15.11 -1.44
N LEU A 120 -4.27 14.13 -2.24
CA LEU A 120 -5.12 13.56 -3.30
C LEU A 120 -6.39 12.93 -2.73
N LEU A 121 -6.29 12.21 -1.62
CA LEU A 121 -7.45 11.64 -0.93
C LEU A 121 -8.40 12.72 -0.36
N GLN A 122 -7.84 13.83 0.13
CA GLN A 122 -8.64 14.95 0.66
C GLN A 122 -9.34 15.77 -0.41
N ALA A 123 -8.86 15.73 -1.66
CA ALA A 123 -9.45 16.42 -2.79
C ALA A 123 -10.67 15.71 -3.39
N LEU A 124 -11.02 14.52 -2.90
CA LEU A 124 -12.22 13.82 -3.35
C LEU A 124 -13.47 14.59 -2.94
N PRO A 125 -14.45 14.75 -3.85
CA PRO A 125 -15.71 15.36 -3.51
C PRO A 125 -16.40 14.51 -2.43
N ARG A 126 -16.70 15.16 -1.31
CA ARG A 126 -17.54 14.55 -0.30
C ARG A 126 -18.97 14.47 -0.85
N PRO A 127 -19.67 13.35 -0.71
CA PRO A 127 -21.08 13.34 -1.01
C PRO A 127 -21.77 14.41 -0.15
N ALA A 128 -22.67 15.17 -0.76
CA ALA A 128 -23.54 16.08 0.00
C ALA A 128 -24.34 15.21 0.98
N VAL A 129 -24.23 15.52 2.25
CA VAL A 129 -25.04 14.94 3.33
C VAL A 129 -26.45 15.53 3.24
#